data_384790c225151eb00c52087278cf0ec7
#
_entry.id   384790c225151eb00c52087278cf0ec7
#
_cell.length_a   1.000
_cell.length_b   1.000
_cell.length_c   1.000
_cell.angle_alpha   90.00
_cell.angle_beta   90.00
_cell.angle_gamma   90.00
#
_symmetry.space_group_name_H-M   'P 1'
#
loop_
_entity.id
_entity.type
_entity.pdbx_description
1 polymer ?
#
loop_
_entity_poly.entity_id
_entity_poly.type
_entity_poly.pdbx_seq_one_letter_code
_entity_poly.pdbx_strand_id
1 'polypeptide(L)'
;ADQNAVPGDSPEDSIAAGLERIVTCDPIAARMERDIILVGPPGHGRTSTAAKLTRRAAVARTAILPIAADLDGTAGGAQLAAYLEQERGQIRNALTPDALFDTLRTARAAGHRCVIDLPSINAFDQDDMDSLQDLIQVVRAEPVLVMSAEGHPEDQADAARIFARAGIRRAILTKLDIARRRGGAISALSSAGIAFSHLAVTPFIGGGLVPAAPSRLAALLMEDAPGDVIALKGAA
;
A
#
# COMPACT_ATOMS: atom_id res chain seq x y z
N ALA A 1 18.17 9.85 17.42
CA ALA A 1 18.54 10.90 16.45
C ALA A 1 19.92 11.50 16.80
N ASP A 2 20.16 11.86 18.07
CA ASP A 2 21.40 12.55 18.50
C ASP A 2 22.70 11.78 18.26
N GLN A 3 22.69 10.46 18.18
CA GLN A 3 23.91 9.65 17.98
C GLN A 3 24.44 9.67 16.53
N ASN A 4 23.69 10.22 15.58
CA ASN A 4 24.04 10.26 14.16
C ASN A 4 24.13 11.68 13.58
N ALA A 5 23.89 12.70 14.40
CA ALA A 5 23.96 14.09 13.96
C ALA A 5 25.41 14.47 13.63
N VAL A 6 25.66 14.91 12.40
CA VAL A 6 26.90 15.59 12.03
C VAL A 6 26.70 17.09 12.28
N PRO A 7 27.68 17.80 12.85
CA PRO A 7 27.53 19.24 13.03
C PRO A 7 27.24 19.94 11.69
N GLY A 8 26.06 20.57 11.60
CA GLY A 8 25.57 21.21 10.37
C GLY A 8 24.41 20.53 9.67
N ASP A 9 24.06 19.28 10.03
CA ASP A 9 22.89 18.58 9.50
C ASP A 9 21.59 19.18 10.04
N SER A 10 20.57 19.20 9.18
CA SER A 10 19.22 19.54 9.62
C SER A 10 18.65 18.43 10.52
N PRO A 11 17.67 18.73 11.39
CA PRO A 11 16.98 17.69 12.15
C PRO A 11 16.38 16.59 11.24
N GLU A 12 15.92 16.95 10.04
CA GLU A 12 15.41 16.02 9.04
C GLU A 12 16.50 15.07 8.55
N ASP A 13 17.70 15.57 8.24
CA ASP A 13 18.84 14.75 7.80
C ASP A 13 19.26 13.76 8.89
N SER A 14 19.28 14.20 10.15
CA SER A 14 19.59 13.33 11.29
C SER A 14 18.57 12.22 11.47
N ILE A 15 17.26 12.50 11.28
CA ILE A 15 16.20 11.50 11.32
C ILE A 15 16.33 10.56 10.12
N ALA A 16 16.57 11.07 8.91
CA ALA A 16 16.75 10.27 7.71
C ALA A 16 17.91 9.28 7.88
N ALA A 17 19.07 9.73 8.38
CA ALA A 17 20.22 8.86 8.66
C ALA A 17 19.91 7.79 9.74
N GLY A 18 19.09 8.13 10.73
CA GLY A 18 18.59 7.17 11.71
C GLY A 18 17.66 6.14 11.09
N LEU A 19 16.76 6.56 10.21
CA LEU A 19 15.84 5.69 9.51
C LEU A 19 16.56 4.73 8.54
N GLU A 20 17.61 5.16 7.84
CA GLU A 20 18.39 4.29 6.94
C GLU A 20 18.89 3.00 7.60
N ARG A 21 19.04 3.00 8.92
CA ARG A 21 19.51 1.84 9.69
C ARG A 21 18.41 0.88 10.09
N ILE A 22 17.17 1.35 10.13
CA ILE A 22 16.05 0.58 10.69
C ILE A 22 14.93 0.31 9.70
N VAL A 23 14.88 1.04 8.57
CA VAL A 23 13.86 0.82 7.53
C VAL A 23 14.50 0.34 6.25
N THR A 24 13.82 -0.57 5.57
CA THR A 24 14.16 -0.97 4.21
C THR A 24 13.17 -0.33 3.26
N CYS A 25 13.67 0.32 2.21
CA CYS A 25 12.84 0.87 1.14
C CYS A 25 13.07 0.07 -0.15
N ASP A 26 11.98 -0.49 -0.70
CA ASP A 26 12.00 -1.29 -1.93
C ASP A 26 10.80 -0.89 -2.82
N PRO A 27 10.91 0.22 -3.56
CA PRO A 27 9.82 0.71 -4.40
C PRO A 27 9.52 -0.23 -5.57
N ILE A 28 8.23 -0.48 -5.82
CA ILE A 28 7.76 -1.14 -7.05
C ILE A 28 8.15 -0.27 -8.23
N ALA A 29 8.87 -0.85 -9.20
CA ALA A 29 9.22 -0.15 -10.43
C ALA A 29 7.96 0.28 -11.20
N ALA A 30 8.02 1.42 -11.90
CA ALA A 30 6.90 1.86 -12.74
C ALA A 30 6.60 0.86 -13.87
N ARG A 31 7.66 0.23 -14.41
CA ARG A 31 7.55 -0.94 -15.27
C ARG A 31 7.57 -2.18 -14.39
N MET A 32 6.40 -2.62 -13.97
CA MET A 32 6.23 -3.76 -13.07
C MET A 32 6.85 -5.03 -13.67
N GLU A 33 7.73 -5.67 -12.92
CA GLU A 33 8.36 -6.94 -13.35
C GLU A 33 7.51 -8.15 -12.99
N ARG A 34 6.65 -8.01 -11.99
CA ARG A 34 5.75 -9.06 -11.45
C ARG A 34 4.33 -8.55 -11.35
N ASP A 35 3.39 -9.46 -11.36
CA ASP A 35 2.03 -9.15 -10.97
C ASP A 35 1.99 -8.82 -9.48
N ILE A 36 1.17 -7.86 -9.10
CA ILE A 36 1.01 -7.40 -7.72
C ILE A 36 -0.38 -7.79 -7.23
N ILE A 37 -0.45 -8.37 -6.05
CA ILE A 37 -1.70 -8.62 -5.35
C ILE A 37 -1.72 -7.76 -4.07
N LEU A 38 -2.71 -6.88 -3.99
CA LEU A 38 -2.86 -5.97 -2.85
C LEU A 38 -3.65 -6.65 -1.75
N VAL A 39 -3.06 -6.71 -0.57
CA VAL A 39 -3.63 -7.33 0.62
C VAL A 39 -3.68 -6.32 1.77
N GLY A 40 -4.55 -6.55 2.73
CA GLY A 40 -4.58 -5.70 3.93
C GLY A 40 -5.97 -5.58 4.56
N PRO A 41 -6.03 -4.96 5.75
CA PRO A 41 -7.27 -4.82 6.51
C PRO A 41 -8.34 -3.97 5.81
N PRO A 42 -9.61 -4.04 6.27
CA PRO A 42 -10.69 -3.20 5.77
C PRO A 42 -10.37 -1.71 5.89
N GLY A 43 -10.77 -0.91 4.90
CA GLY A 43 -10.62 0.55 4.95
C GLY A 43 -9.20 1.08 4.81
N HIS A 44 -8.19 0.25 4.58
CA HIS A 44 -6.79 0.67 4.43
C HIS A 44 -6.43 1.22 3.04
N GLY A 45 -7.38 1.33 2.09
CA GLY A 45 -7.19 2.00 0.81
C GLY A 45 -6.59 1.12 -0.30
N ARG A 46 -6.86 -0.19 -0.30
CA ARG A 46 -6.39 -1.11 -1.34
C ARG A 46 -6.87 -0.72 -2.73
N THR A 47 -8.17 -0.54 -2.91
CA THR A 47 -8.78 -0.20 -4.21
C THR A 47 -8.23 1.12 -4.76
N SER A 48 -8.08 2.15 -3.92
CA SER A 48 -7.45 3.41 -4.35
C SER A 48 -5.96 3.22 -4.68
N THR A 49 -5.27 2.31 -3.98
CA THR A 49 -3.87 1.96 -4.26
C THR A 49 -3.75 1.20 -5.58
N ALA A 50 -4.67 0.26 -5.87
CA ALA A 50 -4.74 -0.42 -7.16
C ALA A 50 -4.89 0.58 -8.31
N ALA A 51 -5.80 1.54 -8.15
CA ALA A 51 -5.99 2.60 -9.13
C ALA A 51 -4.74 3.47 -9.30
N LYS A 52 -4.07 3.87 -8.20
CA LYS A 52 -2.83 4.66 -8.25
C LYS A 52 -1.69 3.92 -8.96
N LEU A 53 -1.50 2.63 -8.66
CA LEU A 53 -0.49 1.81 -9.34
C LEU A 53 -0.79 1.68 -10.84
N THR A 54 -2.05 1.45 -11.19
CA THR A 54 -2.50 1.37 -12.60
C THR A 54 -2.21 2.68 -13.35
N ARG A 55 -2.58 3.84 -12.78
CA ARG A 55 -2.30 5.15 -13.39
C ARG A 55 -0.82 5.42 -13.52
N ARG A 56 -0.03 5.08 -12.50
CA ARG A 56 1.42 5.24 -12.53
C ARG A 56 2.06 4.42 -13.66
N ALA A 57 1.60 3.20 -13.86
CA ALA A 57 2.06 2.34 -14.93
C ALA A 57 1.63 2.84 -16.31
N ALA A 58 0.41 3.36 -16.45
CA ALA A 58 -0.08 3.97 -17.68
C ALA A 58 0.78 5.17 -18.09
N VAL A 59 1.16 6.03 -17.13
CA VAL A 59 2.12 7.15 -17.38
C VAL A 59 3.47 6.62 -17.85
N ALA A 60 3.93 5.49 -17.31
CA ALA A 60 5.17 4.82 -17.73
C ALA A 60 5.01 4.00 -19.02
N ARG A 61 3.85 4.08 -19.70
CA ARG A 61 3.50 3.31 -20.90
C ARG A 61 3.70 1.79 -20.73
N THR A 62 3.37 1.28 -19.54
CA THR A 62 3.43 -0.14 -19.25
C THR A 62 2.02 -0.73 -19.35
N ALA A 63 1.89 -1.84 -20.09
CA ALA A 63 0.62 -2.54 -20.24
C ALA A 63 0.28 -3.28 -18.93
N ILE A 64 -0.63 -2.71 -18.14
CA ILE A 64 -1.13 -3.27 -16.89
C ILE A 64 -2.61 -3.53 -16.99
N LEU A 65 -3.03 -4.70 -16.49
CA LEU A 65 -4.41 -5.07 -16.34
C LEU A 65 -4.82 -4.97 -14.87
N PRO A 66 -5.66 -4.00 -14.49
CA PRO A 66 -6.26 -3.96 -13.17
C PRO A 66 -7.36 -5.04 -13.06
N ILE A 67 -7.31 -5.82 -11.98
CA ILE A 67 -8.27 -6.88 -11.69
C ILE A 67 -8.90 -6.60 -10.32
N ALA A 68 -10.22 -6.48 -10.28
CA ALA A 68 -10.97 -6.52 -9.04
C ALA A 68 -11.34 -7.98 -8.76
N ALA A 69 -10.72 -8.56 -7.75
CA ALA A 69 -11.03 -9.91 -7.28
C ALA A 69 -12.10 -9.79 -6.18
N ASP A 70 -13.36 -9.70 -6.59
CA ASP A 70 -14.51 -9.50 -5.72
C ASP A 70 -15.04 -10.88 -5.22
N LEU A 71 -14.15 -11.60 -4.54
CA LEU A 71 -14.36 -13.01 -4.15
C LEU A 71 -15.40 -13.18 -3.04
N ASP A 72 -15.76 -12.09 -2.35
CA ASP A 72 -16.72 -12.03 -1.25
C ASP A 72 -18.00 -11.25 -1.61
N GLY A 73 -18.11 -10.78 -2.85
CA GLY A 73 -19.28 -10.04 -3.34
C GLY A 73 -19.40 -8.60 -2.80
N THR A 74 -18.29 -7.99 -2.33
CA THR A 74 -18.28 -6.63 -1.74
C THR A 74 -18.31 -5.49 -2.77
N ALA A 75 -18.51 -5.78 -4.06
CA ALA A 75 -18.59 -4.80 -5.16
C ALA A 75 -17.33 -3.92 -5.34
N GLY A 76 -16.16 -4.44 -4.98
CA GLY A 76 -14.87 -3.74 -5.16
C GLY A 76 -14.60 -3.31 -6.60
N GLY A 77 -15.10 -4.09 -7.57
CA GLY A 77 -15.00 -3.79 -8.99
C GLY A 77 -15.65 -2.47 -9.41
N ALA A 78 -16.80 -2.13 -8.81
CA ALA A 78 -17.48 -0.87 -9.10
C ALA A 78 -16.68 0.34 -8.61
N GLN A 79 -16.06 0.24 -7.43
CA GLN A 79 -15.21 1.29 -6.89
C GLN A 79 -13.93 1.47 -7.71
N LEU A 80 -13.27 0.38 -8.09
CA LEU A 80 -12.08 0.44 -8.94
C LEU A 80 -12.39 1.08 -10.30
N ALA A 81 -13.55 0.70 -10.89
CA ALA A 81 -14.02 1.28 -12.13
C ALA A 81 -14.31 2.79 -12.04
N ALA A 82 -14.82 3.26 -10.90
CA ALA A 82 -15.04 4.68 -10.67
C ALA A 82 -13.72 5.45 -10.57
N TYR A 83 -12.68 4.89 -9.96
CA TYR A 83 -11.37 5.50 -9.87
C TYR A 83 -10.62 5.52 -11.22
N LEU A 84 -10.86 4.53 -12.08
CA LEU A 84 -10.21 4.35 -13.38
C LEU A 84 -11.18 4.66 -14.52
N GLU A 85 -11.92 5.75 -14.41
CA GLU A 85 -12.99 6.09 -15.35
C GLU A 85 -12.55 6.14 -16.83
N GLN A 86 -11.33 6.64 -17.07
CA GLN A 86 -10.75 6.71 -18.40
C GLN A 86 -10.23 5.36 -18.92
N GLU A 87 -9.93 4.44 -18.02
CA GLU A 87 -9.42 3.10 -18.30
C GLU A 87 -10.47 1.98 -18.10
N ARG A 88 -11.75 2.34 -17.95
CA ARG A 88 -12.86 1.38 -17.63
C ARG A 88 -12.88 0.12 -18.48
N GLY A 89 -12.58 0.22 -19.77
CA GLY A 89 -12.56 -0.92 -20.68
C GLY A 89 -11.49 -1.96 -20.40
N GLN A 90 -10.52 -1.66 -19.54
CA GLN A 90 -9.38 -2.53 -19.22
C GLN A 90 -9.57 -3.31 -17.93
N ILE A 91 -10.50 -2.91 -17.04
CA ILE A 91 -10.71 -3.57 -15.76
C ILE A 91 -11.36 -4.93 -15.97
N ARG A 92 -10.88 -5.93 -15.26
CA ARG A 92 -11.51 -7.26 -15.19
C ARG A 92 -12.02 -7.53 -13.79
N ASN A 93 -13.20 -8.11 -13.71
CA ASN A 93 -13.78 -8.60 -12.45
C ASN A 93 -13.61 -10.11 -12.38
N ALA A 94 -13.12 -10.61 -11.26
CA ALA A 94 -13.03 -12.03 -10.95
C ALA A 94 -13.87 -12.30 -9.70
N LEU A 95 -14.93 -13.07 -9.83
CA LEU A 95 -15.86 -13.37 -8.74
C LEU A 95 -15.53 -14.70 -8.04
N THR A 96 -14.58 -15.46 -8.58
CA THR A 96 -14.13 -16.73 -8.01
C THR A 96 -12.62 -16.86 -8.18
N PRO A 97 -11.94 -17.68 -7.35
CA PRO A 97 -10.53 -17.98 -7.53
C PRO A 97 -10.18 -18.53 -8.92
N ASP A 98 -11.02 -19.38 -9.47
CA ASP A 98 -10.83 -19.95 -10.83
C ASP A 98 -10.91 -18.86 -11.90
N ALA A 99 -11.89 -17.94 -11.82
CA ALA A 99 -12.02 -16.81 -12.73
C ALA A 99 -10.81 -15.87 -12.63
N LEU A 100 -10.28 -15.66 -11.44
CA LEU A 100 -9.04 -14.88 -11.23
C LEU A 100 -7.86 -15.56 -11.91
N PHE A 101 -7.69 -16.87 -11.71
CA PHE A 101 -6.62 -17.65 -12.32
C PHE A 101 -6.66 -17.60 -13.85
N ASP A 102 -7.84 -17.82 -14.46
CA ASP A 102 -8.00 -17.77 -15.91
C ASP A 102 -7.74 -16.36 -16.49
N THR A 103 -8.17 -15.33 -15.78
CA THR A 103 -7.90 -13.94 -16.15
C THR A 103 -6.40 -13.65 -16.13
N LEU A 104 -5.69 -14.07 -15.09
CA LEU A 104 -4.25 -13.91 -14.97
C LEU A 104 -3.48 -14.67 -16.06
N ARG A 105 -3.89 -15.91 -16.33
CA ARG A 105 -3.29 -16.72 -17.38
C ARG A 105 -3.41 -16.04 -18.75
N THR A 106 -4.59 -15.52 -19.05
CA THR A 106 -4.86 -14.80 -20.31
C THR A 106 -4.05 -13.51 -20.40
N ALA A 107 -4.02 -12.72 -19.34
CA ALA A 107 -3.26 -11.47 -19.28
C ALA A 107 -1.76 -11.70 -19.47
N ARG A 108 -1.20 -12.70 -18.77
CA ARG A 108 0.23 -13.07 -18.89
C ARG A 108 0.59 -13.54 -20.29
N ALA A 109 -0.28 -14.32 -20.92
CA ALA A 109 -0.10 -14.78 -22.32
C ALA A 109 -0.10 -13.60 -23.31
N ALA A 110 -0.84 -12.53 -23.01
CA ALA A 110 -0.87 -11.29 -23.78
C ALA A 110 0.29 -10.31 -23.42
N GLY A 111 1.18 -10.70 -22.52
CA GLY A 111 2.32 -9.87 -22.09
C GLY A 111 1.96 -8.76 -21.09
N HIS A 112 0.76 -8.77 -20.52
CA HIS A 112 0.35 -7.83 -19.49
C HIS A 112 0.85 -8.23 -18.11
N ARG A 113 1.14 -7.24 -17.27
CA ARG A 113 1.23 -7.39 -15.82
C ARG A 113 -0.10 -7.03 -15.18
N CYS A 114 -0.37 -7.61 -14.02
CA CYS A 114 -1.62 -7.41 -13.32
C CYS A 114 -1.44 -6.69 -11.99
N VAL A 115 -2.39 -5.82 -11.66
CA VAL A 115 -2.61 -5.30 -10.31
C VAL A 115 -3.94 -5.85 -9.82
N ILE A 116 -3.90 -6.66 -8.79
CA ILE A 116 -5.04 -7.40 -8.26
C ILE A 116 -5.47 -6.75 -6.96
N ASP A 117 -6.69 -6.24 -6.92
CA ASP A 117 -7.34 -5.71 -5.73
C ASP A 117 -8.18 -6.82 -5.09
N LEU A 118 -7.74 -7.33 -3.93
CA LEU A 118 -8.45 -8.36 -3.17
C LEU A 118 -9.51 -7.78 -2.24
N PRO A 119 -10.45 -8.60 -1.77
CA PRO A 119 -11.26 -8.31 -0.60
C PRO A 119 -10.40 -8.01 0.65
N SER A 120 -11.05 -7.45 1.68
CA SER A 120 -10.36 -7.20 2.95
C SER A 120 -9.94 -8.50 3.62
N ILE A 121 -8.78 -8.47 4.23
CA ILE A 121 -8.21 -9.57 4.99
C ILE A 121 -8.07 -9.12 6.43
N ASN A 122 -8.73 -9.80 7.34
CA ASN A 122 -8.55 -9.59 8.76
C ASN A 122 -7.34 -10.41 9.24
N ALA A 123 -6.26 -9.73 9.60
CA ALA A 123 -5.04 -10.40 10.07
C ALA A 123 -5.26 -11.28 11.33
N PHE A 124 -6.30 -11.00 12.09
CA PHE A 124 -6.63 -11.71 13.34
C PHE A 124 -7.64 -12.85 13.15
N ASP A 125 -8.08 -13.10 11.91
CA ASP A 125 -8.94 -14.19 11.52
C ASP A 125 -8.12 -15.27 10.82
N GLN A 126 -8.14 -16.49 11.37
CA GLN A 126 -7.32 -17.58 10.85
C GLN A 126 -7.81 -18.05 9.47
N ASP A 127 -9.13 -18.10 9.25
CA ASP A 127 -9.70 -18.54 7.98
C ASP A 127 -9.37 -17.57 6.85
N ASP A 128 -9.40 -16.25 7.13
CA ASP A 128 -8.95 -15.21 6.21
C ASP A 128 -7.47 -15.39 5.85
N MET A 129 -6.63 -15.66 6.82
CA MET A 129 -5.19 -15.80 6.62
C MET A 129 -4.83 -17.10 5.88
N ASP A 130 -5.51 -18.21 6.14
CA ASP A 130 -5.32 -19.47 5.44
C ASP A 130 -5.77 -19.33 3.97
N SER A 131 -6.93 -18.73 3.74
CA SER A 131 -7.44 -18.43 2.39
C SER A 131 -6.47 -17.53 1.60
N LEU A 132 -5.88 -16.53 2.26
CA LEU A 132 -4.88 -15.66 1.66
C LEU A 132 -3.64 -16.44 1.24
N GLN A 133 -3.13 -17.32 2.11
CA GLN A 133 -1.92 -18.11 1.83
C GLN A 133 -2.13 -19.05 0.64
N ASP A 134 -3.26 -19.74 0.61
CA ASP A 134 -3.63 -20.62 -0.51
C ASP A 134 -3.71 -19.83 -1.82
N LEU A 135 -4.35 -18.67 -1.80
CA LEU A 135 -4.50 -17.81 -2.96
C LEU A 135 -3.14 -17.32 -3.49
N ILE A 136 -2.24 -16.87 -2.60
CA ILE A 136 -0.91 -16.40 -2.99
C ILE A 136 -0.11 -17.51 -3.69
N GLN A 137 -0.18 -18.74 -3.19
CA GLN A 137 0.52 -19.88 -3.78
C GLN A 137 0.04 -20.20 -5.20
N VAL A 138 -1.28 -20.15 -5.42
CA VAL A 138 -1.90 -20.45 -6.71
C VAL A 138 -1.68 -19.32 -7.72
N VAL A 139 -1.89 -18.08 -7.30
CA VAL A 139 -1.85 -16.89 -8.17
C VAL A 139 -0.43 -16.55 -8.61
N ARG A 140 0.58 -16.84 -7.79
CA ARG A 140 2.00 -16.52 -8.05
C ARG A 140 2.22 -15.04 -8.40
N ALA A 141 1.46 -14.15 -7.75
CA ALA A 141 1.67 -12.71 -7.76
C ALA A 141 2.39 -12.30 -6.48
N GLU A 142 3.07 -11.18 -6.52
CA GLU A 142 3.73 -10.65 -5.33
C GLU A 142 2.72 -10.00 -4.41
N PRO A 143 2.56 -10.48 -3.16
CA PRO A 143 1.68 -9.85 -2.19
C PRO A 143 2.32 -8.58 -1.63
N VAL A 144 1.58 -7.49 -1.68
CA VAL A 144 1.97 -6.18 -1.15
C VAL A 144 0.93 -5.73 -0.15
N LEU A 145 1.36 -5.51 1.09
CA LEU A 145 0.49 -5.03 2.15
C LEU A 145 0.12 -3.55 1.90
N VAL A 146 -1.16 -3.26 1.98
CA VAL A 146 -1.66 -1.88 2.03
C VAL A 146 -2.08 -1.59 3.45
N MET A 147 -1.33 -0.71 4.13
CA MET A 147 -1.55 -0.36 5.52
C MET A 147 -1.84 1.14 5.65
N SER A 148 -2.89 1.49 6.40
CA SER A 148 -3.18 2.88 6.74
C SER A 148 -2.21 3.39 7.79
N ALA A 149 -1.82 4.66 7.69
CA ALA A 149 -1.08 5.35 8.75
C ALA A 149 -1.96 5.67 9.99
N GLU A 150 -3.28 5.54 9.85
CA GLU A 150 -4.24 5.64 10.94
C GLU A 150 -4.36 4.31 11.67
N GLY A 151 -4.62 4.35 12.97
CA GLY A 151 -4.87 3.18 13.81
C GLY A 151 -4.00 3.16 15.06
N HIS A 152 -4.29 2.20 15.93
CA HIS A 152 -3.52 2.01 17.15
C HIS A 152 -2.16 1.37 16.80
N PRO A 153 -1.03 1.89 17.28
CA PRO A 153 0.29 1.39 16.89
C PRO A 153 0.53 -0.09 17.22
N GLU A 154 -0.03 -0.58 18.33
CA GLU A 154 0.13 -1.98 18.74
C GLU A 154 -0.66 -2.92 17.82
N ASP A 155 -1.91 -2.58 17.49
CA ASP A 155 -2.73 -3.36 16.55
C ASP A 155 -2.07 -3.41 15.16
N GLN A 156 -1.50 -2.28 14.72
CA GLN A 156 -0.75 -2.21 13.47
C GLN A 156 0.50 -3.09 13.51
N ALA A 157 1.22 -3.11 14.64
CA ALA A 157 2.41 -3.93 14.79
C ALA A 157 2.07 -5.43 14.78
N ASP A 158 0.99 -5.82 15.44
CA ASP A 158 0.54 -7.21 15.47
C ASP A 158 0.06 -7.66 14.09
N ALA A 159 -0.75 -6.88 13.42
CA ALA A 159 -1.18 -7.15 12.05
C ALA A 159 0.02 -7.25 11.08
N ALA A 160 0.97 -6.32 11.16
CA ALA A 160 2.17 -6.33 10.32
C ALA A 160 2.99 -7.62 10.53
N ARG A 161 3.17 -8.07 11.78
CA ARG A 161 3.88 -9.33 12.09
C ARG A 161 3.15 -10.55 11.51
N ILE A 162 1.82 -10.58 11.58
CA ILE A 162 1.02 -11.68 11.02
C ILE A 162 1.18 -11.72 9.51
N PHE A 163 1.01 -10.60 8.82
CA PHE A 163 1.23 -10.52 7.37
C PHE A 163 2.67 -10.88 6.97
N ALA A 164 3.68 -10.45 7.76
CA ALA A 164 5.06 -10.84 7.52
C ALA A 164 5.28 -12.35 7.61
N ARG A 165 4.64 -13.04 8.57
CA ARG A 165 4.66 -14.51 8.71
C ARG A 165 4.01 -15.20 7.51
N ALA A 166 2.96 -14.61 6.94
CA ALA A 166 2.33 -15.10 5.71
C ALA A 166 3.17 -14.87 4.44
N GLY A 167 4.39 -14.35 4.57
CA GLY A 167 5.34 -14.17 3.46
C GLY A 167 5.30 -12.81 2.79
N ILE A 168 4.54 -11.86 3.30
CA ILE A 168 4.48 -10.50 2.74
C ILE A 168 5.73 -9.72 3.15
N ARG A 169 6.42 -9.13 2.18
CA ARG A 169 7.73 -8.49 2.37
C ARG A 169 7.74 -7.00 2.05
N ARG A 170 6.72 -6.48 1.37
CA ARG A 170 6.61 -5.06 0.99
C ARG A 170 5.27 -4.50 1.40
N ALA A 171 5.25 -3.20 1.75
CA ALA A 171 4.03 -2.48 2.07
C ALA A 171 3.95 -1.12 1.38
N ILE A 172 2.72 -0.69 1.14
CA ILE A 172 2.37 0.67 0.75
C ILE A 172 1.65 1.31 1.94
N LEU A 173 2.19 2.42 2.43
CA LEU A 173 1.60 3.15 3.53
C LEU A 173 0.63 4.21 2.98
N THR A 174 -0.60 4.20 3.46
CA THR A 174 -1.69 5.05 2.95
C THR A 174 -2.21 6.03 3.99
N LYS A 175 -3.09 6.95 3.57
CA LYS A 175 -3.74 7.96 4.42
C LYS A 175 -2.76 8.87 5.16
N LEU A 176 -1.59 9.09 4.58
CA LEU A 176 -0.58 9.98 5.12
C LEU A 176 -1.00 11.44 5.08
N ASP A 177 -1.97 11.77 4.24
CA ASP A 177 -2.59 13.08 4.10
C ASP A 177 -3.52 13.45 5.26
N ILE A 178 -4.05 12.45 5.99
CA ILE A 178 -4.99 12.68 7.10
C ILE A 178 -4.47 12.16 8.45
N ALA A 179 -3.50 11.26 8.44
CA ALA A 179 -2.93 10.70 9.67
C ALA A 179 -2.11 11.75 10.43
N ARG A 180 -2.48 12.02 11.68
CA ARG A 180 -1.76 12.96 12.55
C ARG A 180 -0.49 12.37 13.16
N ARG A 181 -0.48 11.06 13.43
CA ARG A 181 0.64 10.35 14.07
C ARG A 181 1.09 9.20 13.19
N ARG A 182 2.07 9.48 12.33
CA ARG A 182 2.54 8.55 11.31
C ARG A 182 3.60 7.55 11.82
N GLY A 183 4.25 7.89 12.93
CA GLY A 183 5.36 7.09 13.50
C GLY A 183 4.96 5.67 13.91
N GLY A 184 3.71 5.48 14.38
CA GLY A 184 3.20 4.16 14.77
C GLY A 184 3.24 3.15 13.63
N ALA A 185 2.67 3.50 12.47
CA ALA A 185 2.65 2.65 11.29
C ALA A 185 4.05 2.40 10.72
N ILE A 186 4.93 3.42 10.74
CA ILE A 186 6.33 3.28 10.32
C ILE A 186 7.05 2.28 11.24
N SER A 187 6.90 2.42 12.56
CA SER A 187 7.48 1.49 13.53
C SER A 187 6.93 0.07 13.39
N ALA A 188 5.62 -0.08 13.17
CA ALA A 188 4.97 -1.37 12.99
C ALA A 188 5.55 -2.15 11.79
N LEU A 189 5.63 -1.52 10.61
CA LEU A 189 6.19 -2.15 9.42
C LEU A 189 7.68 -2.45 9.57
N SER A 190 8.46 -1.51 10.09
CA SER A 190 9.89 -1.68 10.33
C SER A 190 10.17 -2.84 11.29
N SER A 191 9.47 -2.91 12.43
CA SER A 191 9.65 -3.99 13.42
C SER A 191 9.22 -5.37 12.90
N ALA A 192 8.31 -5.43 11.93
CA ALA A 192 7.91 -6.65 11.25
C ALA A 192 8.86 -7.06 10.10
N GLY A 193 9.88 -6.25 9.79
CA GLY A 193 10.79 -6.51 8.68
C GLY A 193 10.15 -6.36 7.30
N ILE A 194 9.07 -5.56 7.19
CA ILE A 194 8.38 -5.28 5.93
C ILE A 194 8.98 -4.02 5.31
N ALA A 195 9.47 -4.12 4.09
CA ALA A 195 10.04 -3.01 3.35
C ALA A 195 8.96 -2.01 2.90
N PHE A 196 9.27 -0.72 2.95
CA PHE A 196 8.41 0.33 2.43
C PHE A 196 8.54 0.42 0.92
N SER A 197 7.44 0.20 0.21
CA SER A 197 7.40 0.34 -1.24
C SER A 197 7.05 1.77 -1.65
N HIS A 198 5.87 2.21 -1.30
CA HIS A 198 5.35 3.53 -1.67
C HIS A 198 4.58 4.16 -0.52
N LEU A 199 4.42 5.49 -0.64
CA LEU A 199 3.71 6.35 0.29
C LEU A 199 2.56 7.02 -0.46
N ALA A 200 1.32 6.81 -0.01
CA ALA A 200 0.14 7.49 -0.55
C ALA A 200 -0.10 8.77 0.26
N VAL A 201 0.32 9.89 -0.29
CA VAL A 201 0.40 11.19 0.39
C VAL A 201 -0.77 12.12 0.04
N THR A 202 -1.68 11.72 -0.84
CA THR A 202 -2.88 12.48 -1.19
C THR A 202 -4.05 11.54 -1.49
N PRO A 203 -5.32 12.01 -1.39
CA PRO A 203 -6.48 11.21 -1.78
C PRO A 203 -6.61 11.05 -3.31
N PHE A 204 -5.97 11.91 -4.09
CA PHE A 204 -6.08 11.91 -5.55
C PHE A 204 -5.42 10.68 -6.17
N ILE A 205 -6.07 10.08 -7.16
CA ILE A 205 -5.55 8.90 -7.86
C ILE A 205 -4.33 9.27 -8.72
N GLY A 206 -4.37 10.42 -9.39
CA GLY A 206 -3.23 10.93 -10.16
C GLY A 206 -2.13 11.52 -9.27
N GLY A 207 -0.90 11.02 -9.36
CA GLY A 207 0.28 11.62 -8.70
C GLY A 207 0.43 11.39 -7.20
N GLY A 208 -0.54 10.76 -6.53
CA GLY A 208 -0.56 10.61 -5.08
C GLY A 208 0.22 9.42 -4.51
N LEU A 209 0.98 8.71 -5.32
CA LEU A 209 1.79 7.57 -4.91
C LEU A 209 3.26 7.84 -5.19
N VAL A 210 4.03 8.10 -4.13
CA VAL A 210 5.47 8.39 -4.23
C VAL A 210 6.31 7.21 -3.75
N PRO A 211 7.47 6.92 -4.36
CA PRO A 211 8.38 5.89 -3.87
C PRO A 211 8.82 6.19 -2.44
N ALA A 212 8.89 5.17 -1.59
CA ALA A 212 9.41 5.33 -0.24
C ALA A 212 10.93 5.56 -0.28
N ALA A 213 11.39 6.42 0.61
CA ALA A 213 12.81 6.68 0.87
C ALA A 213 12.95 7.15 2.33
N PRO A 214 14.09 6.90 3.00
CA PRO A 214 14.32 7.35 4.38
C PRO A 214 14.12 8.86 4.55
N SER A 215 14.59 9.67 3.61
CA SER A 215 14.40 11.13 3.63
C SER A 215 12.91 11.54 3.55
N ARG A 216 12.10 10.85 2.72
CA ARG A 216 10.66 11.11 2.66
C ARG A 216 9.93 10.69 3.92
N LEU A 217 10.35 9.60 4.54
CA LEU A 217 9.80 9.17 5.83
C LEU A 217 10.18 10.16 6.94
N ALA A 218 11.41 10.70 6.91
CA ALA A 218 11.85 11.74 7.83
C ALA A 218 11.02 13.02 7.68
N ALA A 219 10.85 13.51 6.44
CA ALA A 219 9.99 14.65 6.15
C ALA A 219 8.56 14.46 6.69
N LEU A 220 7.95 13.29 6.45
CA LEU A 220 6.61 12.96 6.96
C LEU A 220 6.52 12.92 8.49
N LEU A 221 7.61 12.59 9.19
CA LEU A 221 7.65 12.61 10.65
C LEU A 221 7.83 14.00 11.22
N MET A 222 8.44 14.91 10.45
CA MET A 222 8.70 16.30 10.83
C MET A 222 7.56 17.25 10.43
N GLU A 223 6.75 16.88 9.43
CA GLU A 223 5.58 17.68 9.07
C GLU A 223 4.60 17.78 10.23
N ASP A 224 4.14 19.00 10.51
CA ASP A 224 3.05 19.23 11.43
C ASP A 224 1.80 18.43 11.00
N ALA A 225 1.11 17.88 11.99
CA ALA A 225 -0.07 17.08 11.70
C ALA A 225 -1.10 17.90 10.91
N PRO A 226 -1.67 17.38 9.81
CA PRO A 226 -2.71 18.08 9.08
C PRO A 226 -3.82 18.45 10.05
N GLY A 227 -4.11 19.73 10.21
CA GLY A 227 -5.22 20.20 11.03
C GLY A 227 -4.89 21.01 12.29
N ASP A 228 -3.62 21.35 12.57
CA ASP A 228 -3.32 22.31 13.65
C ASP A 228 -3.82 23.74 13.36
N VAL A 229 -4.49 23.94 12.22
CA VAL A 229 -5.11 25.21 11.81
C VAL A 229 -6.56 25.36 12.32
N ILE A 230 -7.13 24.36 13.00
CA ILE A 230 -8.37 24.61 13.76
C ILE A 230 -7.98 25.19 15.13
N ALA A 231 -7.42 26.39 15.10
CA ALA A 231 -7.58 27.28 16.24
C ALA A 231 -9.09 27.41 16.46
N LEU A 232 -9.57 26.88 17.58
CA LEU A 232 -10.91 27.08 18.07
C LEU A 232 -11.18 28.60 18.15
N LYS A 233 -11.56 29.21 17.03
CA LYS A 233 -12.21 30.50 17.00
C LYS A 233 -13.64 30.24 17.46
N GLY A 234 -13.90 30.46 18.74
CA GLY A 234 -15.24 30.43 19.22
C GLY A 234 -15.39 29.96 20.66
N ALA A 235 -14.87 30.73 21.59
CA ALA A 235 -15.42 30.84 22.93
C ALA A 235 -15.21 32.30 23.38
N ALA A 236 -16.12 33.14 23.00
CA ALA A 236 -16.41 34.42 23.64
C ALA A 236 -17.92 34.58 23.65
#